data_8b67e1826d40b95790753609cd69beea
#
_entry.id   8b67e1826d40b95790753609cd69beea
#
_cell.length_a   1.000
_cell.length_b   1.000
_cell.length_c   1.000
_cell.angle_alpha   90.00
_cell.angle_beta   90.00
_cell.angle_gamma   90.00
#
_symmetry.space_group_name_H-M   'P 1'
#
loop_
_entity.id
_entity.type
_entity.pdbx_description
1 polymer ?
#
loop_
_entity_poly.entity_id
_entity_poly.type
_entity_poly.pdbx_seq_one_letter_code
_entity_poly.pdbx_strand_id
1 'polypeptide(L)'
;MAKPTTRKQFKEYCLRRLGWPVIDINVDEDQVEDRIDDALGYYYDYHFDGTEKIYMKHRITQEDIDRRWIYCPDAVIFVTGVFPFDASNSSVNMFDLRYQLRLHDLYDFTSVSYVSYEITMQHIRTLNLLFSGTPQFRFNRHQNKLMLDVDWTQHQPGEYVVMECYRKLNPDIITLSGTVNLDPSSNVVVGTGTKFDQEILENDMVTFGNDVYQVRFIKSPTEIYLAGPPTSNSTNVTMTVAGASDVWNDRFLKAYATQKIKYQWGSNLSKFAGVQLPGGVTLDGPRIMEEARLELEKMEEEMHSLNILPSEMFMG
;
A
#
# COMPACT_ATOMS: atom_id res chain seq x y z
N MET A 1 -5.49 -20.49 20.11
CA MET A 1 -4.24 -20.24 19.34
C MET A 1 -4.11 -18.76 19.16
N ALA A 2 -2.92 -18.19 19.39
CA ALA A 2 -2.69 -16.79 19.14
C ALA A 2 -2.81 -16.49 17.64
N LYS A 3 -3.40 -15.36 17.28
CA LYS A 3 -3.46 -14.88 15.91
C LYS A 3 -2.02 -14.65 15.41
N PRO A 4 -1.65 -15.06 14.19
CA PRO A 4 -0.33 -14.73 13.65
C PRO A 4 -0.22 -13.21 13.47
N THR A 5 0.82 -12.63 14.03
CA THR A 5 1.14 -11.20 13.93
C THR A 5 2.51 -10.94 13.31
N THR A 6 3.25 -12.00 13.06
CA THR A 6 4.57 -11.93 12.42
C THR A 6 4.66 -12.96 11.30
N ARG A 7 5.53 -12.70 10.32
CA ARG A 7 5.81 -13.60 9.21
C ARG A 7 6.19 -15.02 9.67
N LYS A 8 7.00 -15.13 10.73
CA LYS A 8 7.37 -16.41 11.32
C LYS A 8 6.16 -17.18 11.86
N GLN A 9 5.28 -16.52 12.62
CA GLN A 9 4.07 -17.16 13.14
C GLN A 9 3.10 -17.56 12.03
N PHE A 10 3.02 -16.77 10.96
CA PHE A 10 2.22 -17.07 9.78
C PHE A 10 2.75 -18.32 9.06
N LYS A 11 4.05 -18.40 8.81
CA LYS A 11 4.72 -19.57 8.24
C LYS A 11 4.44 -20.82 9.07
N GLU A 12 4.66 -20.78 10.38
CA GLU A 12 4.35 -21.88 11.28
C GLU A 12 2.87 -22.26 11.25
N TYR A 13 1.96 -21.30 11.12
CA TYR A 13 0.53 -21.56 10.97
C TYR A 13 0.24 -22.35 9.70
N CYS A 14 0.77 -21.95 8.55
CA CYS A 14 0.58 -22.64 7.28
C CYS A 14 1.13 -24.07 7.32
N LEU A 15 2.33 -24.26 7.89
CA LEU A 15 2.92 -25.59 8.03
C LEU A 15 2.10 -26.49 8.98
N ARG A 16 1.63 -25.96 10.14
CA ARG A 16 0.75 -26.72 11.04
C ARG A 16 -0.55 -27.14 10.39
N ARG A 17 -1.10 -26.32 9.51
CA ARG A 17 -2.32 -26.66 8.77
C ARG A 17 -2.09 -27.81 7.78
N LEU A 18 -0.87 -27.98 7.29
CA LEU A 18 -0.45 -29.10 6.44
C LEU A 18 -0.09 -30.36 7.23
N GLY A 19 0.01 -30.27 8.55
CA GLY A 19 0.26 -31.43 9.44
C GLY A 19 1.59 -31.40 10.19
N TRP A 20 2.45 -30.37 9.95
CA TRP A 20 3.68 -30.21 10.74
C TRP A 20 3.38 -30.00 12.24
N PRO A 21 4.15 -30.52 13.19
CA PRO A 21 5.35 -31.35 13.06
C PRO A 21 5.08 -32.87 13.03
N VAL A 22 3.82 -33.28 12.98
CA VAL A 22 3.46 -34.72 12.99
C VAL A 22 3.84 -35.40 11.68
N ILE A 23 3.67 -34.65 10.58
CA ILE A 23 4.08 -35.09 9.23
C ILE A 23 5.24 -34.17 8.81
N ASP A 24 6.32 -34.80 8.32
CA ASP A 24 7.43 -34.07 7.75
C ASP A 24 7.03 -33.51 6.37
N ILE A 25 7.14 -32.18 6.21
CA ILE A 25 6.79 -31.49 4.97
C ILE A 25 8.09 -31.19 4.24
N ASN A 26 8.34 -31.94 3.16
CA ASN A 26 9.59 -31.88 2.38
C ASN A 26 9.58 -30.64 1.46
N VAL A 27 9.60 -29.46 2.06
CA VAL A 27 9.75 -28.17 1.39
C VAL A 27 10.84 -27.39 2.10
N ASP A 28 11.76 -26.85 1.37
CA ASP A 28 12.82 -26.04 1.91
C ASP A 28 12.29 -24.72 2.48
N GLU A 29 13.01 -24.14 3.43
CA GLU A 29 12.59 -22.91 4.11
C GLU A 29 12.45 -21.75 3.12
N ASP A 30 13.42 -21.61 2.20
CA ASP A 30 13.39 -20.57 1.17
C ASP A 30 12.20 -20.77 0.21
N GLN A 31 11.86 -22.02 -0.13
CA GLN A 31 10.70 -22.31 -0.97
C GLN A 31 9.39 -21.92 -0.27
N VAL A 32 9.31 -22.09 1.05
CA VAL A 32 8.13 -21.66 1.83
C VAL A 32 8.01 -20.14 1.82
N GLU A 33 9.12 -19.43 2.02
CA GLU A 33 9.16 -17.96 1.98
C GLU A 33 8.75 -17.43 0.60
N ASP A 34 9.27 -18.00 -0.49
CA ASP A 34 8.87 -17.66 -1.86
C ASP A 34 7.37 -17.83 -2.09
N ARG A 35 6.78 -18.92 -1.57
CA ARG A 35 5.33 -19.16 -1.72
C ARG A 35 4.49 -18.19 -0.89
N ILE A 36 5.00 -17.74 0.25
CA ILE A 36 4.38 -16.69 1.05
C ILE A 36 4.44 -15.35 0.31
N ASP A 37 5.57 -15.02 -0.31
CA ASP A 37 5.71 -13.77 -1.08
C ASP A 37 4.82 -13.78 -2.34
N ASP A 38 4.70 -14.91 -3.04
CA ASP A 38 3.74 -15.06 -4.13
C ASP A 38 2.30 -14.87 -3.67
N ALA A 39 1.95 -15.40 -2.48
CA ALA A 39 0.62 -15.26 -1.92
C ALA A 39 0.32 -13.80 -1.50
N LEU A 40 1.29 -13.10 -0.93
CA LEU A 40 1.20 -11.68 -0.61
C LEU A 40 1.07 -10.83 -1.87
N GLY A 41 1.85 -11.14 -2.92
CA GLY A 41 1.75 -10.46 -4.21
C GLY A 41 0.34 -10.56 -4.79
N TYR A 42 -0.22 -11.77 -4.82
CA TYR A 42 -1.59 -11.99 -5.26
C TYR A 42 -2.62 -11.25 -4.39
N TYR A 43 -2.43 -11.26 -3.07
CA TYR A 43 -3.29 -10.56 -2.12
C TYR A 43 -3.30 -9.05 -2.36
N TYR A 44 -2.16 -8.43 -2.63
CA TYR A 44 -2.08 -6.99 -2.93
C TYR A 44 -2.70 -6.63 -4.28
N ASP A 45 -2.62 -7.52 -5.25
CA ASP A 45 -3.11 -7.24 -6.60
C ASP A 45 -4.62 -7.46 -6.74
N TYR A 46 -5.22 -8.35 -5.93
CA TYR A 46 -6.61 -8.78 -6.12
C TYR A 46 -7.52 -8.66 -4.89
N HIS A 47 -6.98 -8.57 -3.67
CA HIS A 47 -7.83 -8.47 -2.48
C HIS A 47 -8.09 -7.02 -2.09
N PHE A 48 -9.36 -6.67 -1.82
CA PHE A 48 -9.75 -5.30 -1.47
C PHE A 48 -9.07 -4.78 -0.18
N ASP A 49 -8.81 -5.65 0.81
CA ASP A 49 -8.08 -5.31 2.04
C ASP A 49 -6.55 -5.33 1.87
N GLY A 50 -6.03 -5.71 0.69
CA GLY A 50 -4.59 -5.70 0.41
C GLY A 50 -4.03 -4.31 0.17
N THR A 51 -4.91 -3.36 -0.15
CA THR A 51 -4.54 -1.99 -0.50
C THR A 51 -5.37 -0.97 0.26
N GLU A 52 -4.80 0.20 0.48
CA GLU A 52 -5.46 1.33 1.11
C GLU A 52 -5.42 2.55 0.18
N LYS A 53 -6.57 3.19 0.01
CA LYS A 53 -6.67 4.46 -0.73
C LYS A 53 -6.17 5.59 0.14
N ILE A 54 -5.17 6.30 -0.33
CA ILE A 54 -4.56 7.42 0.37
C ILE A 54 -4.45 8.66 -0.52
N TYR A 55 -4.35 9.82 0.12
CA TYR A 55 -4.00 11.07 -0.53
C TYR A 55 -2.57 11.43 -0.17
N MET A 56 -1.67 11.29 -1.14
CA MET A 56 -0.26 11.60 -0.97
C MET A 56 0.00 13.03 -1.38
N LYS A 57 0.68 13.79 -0.52
CA LYS A 57 1.16 15.13 -0.79
C LYS A 57 2.63 15.07 -1.11
N HIS A 58 3.01 15.52 -2.29
CA HIS A 58 4.40 15.59 -2.72
C HIS A 58 4.83 17.05 -2.88
N ARG A 59 5.99 17.39 -2.35
CA ARG A 59 6.61 18.70 -2.52
C ARG A 59 7.53 18.65 -3.73
N ILE A 60 7.24 19.48 -4.74
CA ILE A 60 8.05 19.57 -5.96
C ILE A 60 9.46 20.04 -5.60
N THR A 61 10.44 19.27 -6.01
CA THR A 61 11.86 19.59 -5.89
C THR A 61 12.41 20.14 -7.21
N GLN A 62 13.60 20.77 -7.17
CA GLN A 62 14.26 21.18 -8.40
C GLN A 62 14.59 19.98 -9.30
N GLU A 63 14.91 18.84 -8.69
CA GLU A 63 15.18 17.61 -9.42
C GLU A 63 13.96 17.08 -10.18
N ASP A 64 12.74 17.21 -9.61
CA ASP A 64 11.51 16.82 -10.27
C ASP A 64 11.24 17.68 -11.51
N ILE A 65 11.49 18.98 -11.41
CA ILE A 65 11.36 19.93 -12.51
C ILE A 65 12.36 19.60 -13.64
N ASP A 66 13.61 19.34 -13.28
CA ASP A 66 14.67 19.02 -14.25
C ASP A 66 14.42 17.67 -14.95
N ARG A 67 13.93 16.69 -14.22
CA ARG A 67 13.60 15.35 -14.72
C ARG A 67 12.24 15.27 -15.43
N ARG A 68 11.31 16.19 -15.11
CA ARG A 68 9.91 16.21 -15.60
C ARG A 68 9.08 15.02 -15.17
N TRP A 69 9.38 14.44 -14.04
CA TRP A 69 8.61 13.36 -13.42
C TRP A 69 8.86 13.33 -11.92
N ILE A 70 7.87 12.78 -11.17
CA ILE A 70 7.91 12.66 -9.71
C ILE A 70 8.19 11.21 -9.34
N TYR A 71 9.07 11.00 -8.36
CA TYR A 71 9.27 9.69 -7.76
C TYR A 71 8.15 9.41 -6.75
N CYS A 72 7.52 8.23 -6.87
CA CYS A 72 6.54 7.76 -5.91
C CYS A 72 7.17 6.69 -5.01
N PRO A 73 6.86 6.66 -3.71
CA PRO A 73 7.34 5.61 -2.80
C PRO A 73 6.99 4.20 -3.26
N ASP A 74 7.83 3.21 -2.91
CA ASP A 74 7.65 1.81 -3.29
C ASP A 74 6.34 1.18 -2.77
N ALA A 75 5.76 1.79 -1.74
CA ALA A 75 4.49 1.37 -1.20
C ALA A 75 3.30 1.68 -2.13
N VAL A 76 3.45 2.62 -3.09
CA VAL A 76 2.39 3.03 -4.01
C VAL A 76 2.28 2.03 -5.15
N ILE A 77 1.11 1.42 -5.31
CA ILE A 77 0.84 0.46 -6.38
C ILE A 77 0.40 1.16 -7.65
N PHE A 78 -0.52 2.14 -7.53
CA PHE A 78 -0.95 2.98 -8.64
C PHE A 78 -1.56 4.29 -8.16
N VAL A 79 -1.60 5.25 -9.09
CA VAL A 79 -2.18 6.59 -8.90
C VAL A 79 -3.47 6.64 -9.69
N THR A 80 -4.57 7.04 -9.04
CA THR A 80 -5.90 7.14 -9.66
C THR A 80 -6.25 8.55 -10.07
N GLY A 81 -5.69 9.54 -9.41
CA GLY A 81 -5.97 10.93 -9.70
C GLY A 81 -4.84 11.86 -9.26
N VAL A 82 -4.70 12.96 -9.97
CA VAL A 82 -3.83 14.05 -9.58
C VAL A 82 -4.70 15.29 -9.48
N PHE A 83 -4.67 15.94 -8.32
CA PHE A 83 -5.41 17.18 -8.13
C PHE A 83 -4.67 18.33 -8.82
N PRO A 84 -5.41 19.24 -9.47
CA PRO A 84 -4.79 20.43 -10.02
C PRO A 84 -4.14 21.23 -8.88
N PHE A 85 -2.87 21.55 -9.08
CA PHE A 85 -2.12 22.38 -8.14
C PHE A 85 -2.04 23.79 -8.70
N ASP A 86 -2.40 24.75 -7.87
CA ASP A 86 -2.25 26.17 -8.21
C ASP A 86 -0.91 26.66 -7.64
N ALA A 87 -0.06 27.14 -8.52
CA ALA A 87 1.27 27.67 -8.19
C ALA A 87 1.24 28.82 -7.18
N SER A 88 0.09 29.48 -7.01
CA SER A 88 0.06 30.78 -6.35
C SER A 88 -0.51 30.82 -4.94
N ASN A 89 -1.18 29.78 -4.41
CA ASN A 89 -1.78 29.93 -3.09
C ASN A 89 -2.01 28.64 -2.31
N SER A 90 -1.32 28.51 -1.19
CA SER A 90 -1.66 27.63 -0.08
C SER A 90 -2.90 28.09 0.72
N SER A 91 -3.52 29.20 0.35
CA SER A 91 -4.77 29.68 0.95
C SER A 91 -5.93 29.41 0.01
N VAL A 92 -6.92 28.68 0.50
CA VAL A 92 -8.22 28.58 -0.16
C VAL A 92 -8.73 29.99 -0.38
N ASN A 93 -8.70 30.46 -1.63
CA ASN A 93 -9.17 31.79 -1.94
C ASN A 93 -10.68 31.80 -1.79
N MET A 94 -11.18 32.47 -0.76
CA MET A 94 -12.62 32.62 -0.50
C MET A 94 -13.38 33.27 -1.68
N PHE A 95 -12.66 33.90 -2.59
CA PHE A 95 -13.20 34.54 -3.80
C PHE A 95 -13.12 33.64 -5.04
N ASP A 96 -12.59 32.40 -4.91
CA ASP A 96 -12.62 31.44 -5.99
C ASP A 96 -14.07 31.04 -6.29
N LEU A 97 -14.47 31.15 -7.54
CA LEU A 97 -15.79 30.79 -8.02
C LEU A 97 -16.22 29.38 -7.61
N ARG A 98 -15.26 28.43 -7.57
CA ARG A 98 -15.48 27.04 -7.13
C ARG A 98 -15.81 26.95 -5.65
N TYR A 99 -15.12 27.70 -4.81
CA TYR A 99 -15.36 27.76 -3.39
C TYR A 99 -16.73 28.37 -3.11
N GLN A 100 -17.07 29.45 -3.80
CA GLN A 100 -18.37 30.13 -3.69
C GLN A 100 -19.52 29.22 -4.13
N LEU A 101 -19.37 28.48 -5.23
CA LEU A 101 -20.37 27.53 -5.69
C LEU A 101 -20.58 26.37 -4.70
N ARG A 102 -19.50 25.81 -4.14
CA ARG A 102 -19.61 24.76 -3.11
C ARG A 102 -20.23 25.26 -1.80
N LEU A 103 -19.96 26.48 -1.40
CA LEU A 103 -20.55 27.11 -0.23
C LEU A 103 -22.03 27.34 -0.45
N HIS A 104 -22.43 27.75 -1.64
CA HIS A 104 -23.84 27.95 -2.01
C HIS A 104 -24.62 26.63 -1.97
N ASP A 105 -24.05 25.56 -2.50
CA ASP A 105 -24.61 24.20 -2.44
C ASP A 105 -24.85 23.73 -1.00
N LEU A 106 -23.93 24.02 -0.09
CA LEU A 106 -24.04 23.65 1.33
C LEU A 106 -25.18 24.38 2.07
N TYR A 107 -25.47 25.63 1.70
CA TYR A 107 -26.53 26.42 2.32
C TYR A 107 -27.90 26.13 1.76
N ASP A 108 -28.01 25.69 0.51
CA ASP A 108 -29.30 25.42 -0.15
C ASP A 108 -29.81 23.97 0.04
N PHE A 109 -29.10 23.13 0.78
CA PHE A 109 -29.42 21.70 0.97
C PHE A 109 -30.82 21.47 1.62
N THR A 110 -31.44 22.49 2.21
CA THR A 110 -32.75 22.35 2.86
C THR A 110 -33.94 22.55 1.92
N SER A 111 -33.73 23.08 0.70
CA SER A 111 -34.81 23.48 -0.21
C SER A 111 -34.73 22.84 -1.62
N VAL A 112 -33.65 22.14 -1.95
CA VAL A 112 -33.42 21.66 -3.31
C VAL A 112 -33.73 20.17 -3.43
N SER A 113 -34.47 19.84 -4.49
CA SER A 113 -34.74 18.44 -4.86
C SER A 113 -33.42 17.74 -5.26
N TYR A 114 -33.25 16.47 -4.88
CA TYR A 114 -32.10 15.63 -5.21
C TYR A 114 -31.74 15.67 -6.72
N VAL A 115 -32.73 15.72 -7.59
CA VAL A 115 -32.56 15.79 -9.05
C VAL A 115 -31.88 17.10 -9.48
N SER A 116 -32.26 18.24 -8.90
CA SER A 116 -31.63 19.53 -9.22
C SER A 116 -30.21 19.62 -8.69
N TYR A 117 -29.94 19.00 -7.53
CA TYR A 117 -28.56 18.86 -7.00
C TYR A 117 -27.67 18.08 -7.95
N GLU A 118 -28.13 16.92 -8.43
CA GLU A 118 -27.36 16.08 -9.35
C GLU A 118 -27.07 16.78 -10.69
N ILE A 119 -28.06 17.49 -11.23
CA ILE A 119 -27.89 18.31 -12.44
C ILE A 119 -26.86 19.41 -12.21
N THR A 120 -26.90 20.09 -11.07
CA THR A 120 -25.94 21.14 -10.72
C THR A 120 -24.54 20.58 -10.56
N MET A 121 -24.38 19.42 -9.92
CA MET A 121 -23.10 18.75 -9.80
C MET A 121 -22.51 18.29 -11.14
N GLN A 122 -23.36 17.82 -12.06
CA GLN A 122 -22.92 17.50 -13.42
C GLN A 122 -22.46 18.76 -14.19
N HIS A 123 -23.15 19.86 -14.04
CA HIS A 123 -22.74 21.15 -14.64
C HIS A 123 -21.40 21.64 -14.06
N ILE A 124 -21.22 21.55 -12.74
CA ILE A 124 -19.95 21.91 -12.08
C ILE A 124 -18.80 21.01 -12.57
N ARG A 125 -19.04 19.68 -12.71
CA ARG A 125 -18.06 18.76 -13.29
C ARG A 125 -17.70 19.12 -14.74
N THR A 126 -18.68 19.50 -15.54
CA THR A 126 -18.47 19.93 -16.93
C THR A 126 -17.71 21.24 -17.00
N LEU A 127 -18.03 22.21 -16.14
CA LEU A 127 -17.29 23.46 -16.02
C LEU A 127 -15.85 23.23 -15.55
N ASN A 128 -15.65 22.36 -14.58
CA ASN A 128 -14.31 21.96 -14.15
C ASN A 128 -13.49 21.32 -15.27
N LEU A 129 -14.11 20.49 -16.09
CA LEU A 129 -13.45 19.87 -17.25
C LEU A 129 -13.07 20.92 -18.32
N LEU A 130 -13.91 21.91 -18.54
CA LEU A 130 -13.70 22.95 -19.56
C LEU A 130 -12.70 24.05 -19.14
N PHE A 131 -12.70 24.41 -17.86
CA PHE A 131 -11.93 25.57 -17.37
C PHE A 131 -10.65 25.24 -16.61
N SER A 132 -10.50 24.04 -16.10
CA SER A 132 -9.34 23.66 -15.29
C SER A 132 -8.69 22.37 -15.68
N GLY A 133 -8.79 21.92 -16.87
CA GLY A 133 -8.21 20.68 -17.39
C GLY A 133 -7.59 19.78 -16.30
N THR A 134 -8.13 18.61 -16.06
CA THR A 134 -7.46 17.67 -15.15
C THR A 134 -6.08 17.35 -15.71
N PRO A 135 -4.99 17.55 -14.97
CA PRO A 135 -3.67 17.22 -15.47
C PRO A 135 -3.65 15.75 -15.87
N GLN A 136 -3.24 15.48 -17.10
CA GLN A 136 -3.06 14.12 -17.54
C GLN A 136 -1.79 13.57 -16.90
N PHE A 137 -1.84 12.31 -16.47
CA PHE A 137 -0.71 11.67 -15.82
C PHE A 137 -0.54 10.24 -16.31
N ARG A 138 0.68 9.74 -16.17
CA ARG A 138 1.04 8.35 -16.43
C ARG A 138 1.91 7.84 -15.29
N PHE A 139 1.48 6.79 -14.63
CA PHE A 139 2.25 6.12 -13.58
C PHE A 139 2.87 4.82 -14.09
N ASN A 140 4.16 4.62 -13.80
CA ASN A 140 4.87 3.38 -14.07
C ASN A 140 5.31 2.73 -12.75
N ARG A 141 4.62 1.65 -12.35
CA ARG A 141 4.88 0.92 -11.09
C ARG A 141 6.29 0.36 -11.01
N HIS A 142 6.85 -0.15 -12.12
CA HIS A 142 8.18 -0.79 -12.09
C HIS A 142 9.34 0.21 -11.94
N GLN A 143 9.11 1.46 -12.26
CA GLN A 143 10.10 2.53 -12.13
C GLN A 143 9.71 3.54 -11.05
N ASN A 144 8.56 3.37 -10.40
CA ASN A 144 8.00 4.29 -9.40
C ASN A 144 7.93 5.74 -9.91
N LYS A 145 7.67 5.90 -11.21
CA LYS A 145 7.66 7.21 -11.89
C LYS A 145 6.24 7.65 -12.19
N LEU A 146 5.92 8.84 -11.73
CA LEU A 146 4.72 9.57 -12.13
C LEU A 146 5.11 10.66 -13.10
N MET A 147 4.66 10.55 -14.34
CA MET A 147 4.79 11.57 -15.38
C MET A 147 3.52 12.41 -15.41
N LEU A 148 3.67 13.71 -15.31
CA LEU A 148 2.58 14.68 -15.39
C LEU A 148 2.71 15.42 -16.71
N ASP A 149 1.60 15.59 -17.42
CA ASP A 149 1.52 16.41 -18.63
C ASP A 149 1.21 17.87 -18.23
N VAL A 150 2.22 18.53 -17.67
CA VAL A 150 2.18 19.92 -17.21
C VAL A 150 3.38 20.67 -17.74
N ASP A 151 3.24 21.99 -17.84
CA ASP A 151 4.38 22.85 -18.19
C ASP A 151 5.26 23.10 -16.97
N TRP A 152 6.28 22.25 -16.81
CA TRP A 152 7.22 22.31 -15.69
C TRP A 152 7.97 23.65 -15.57
N THR A 153 8.02 24.46 -16.64
CA THR A 153 8.70 25.77 -16.59
C THR A 153 7.94 26.82 -15.79
N GLN A 154 6.65 26.59 -15.56
CA GLN A 154 5.79 27.49 -14.77
C GLN A 154 5.79 27.16 -13.28
N HIS A 155 6.33 26.00 -12.90
CA HIS A 155 6.35 25.54 -11.52
C HIS A 155 7.65 25.89 -10.81
N GLN A 156 7.53 26.16 -9.50
CA GLN A 156 8.68 26.47 -8.65
C GLN A 156 8.92 25.38 -7.61
N PRO A 157 10.19 25.15 -7.23
CA PRO A 157 10.50 24.25 -6.14
C PRO A 157 9.81 24.69 -4.85
N GLY A 158 9.16 23.74 -4.17
CA GLY A 158 8.41 24.03 -2.94
C GLY A 158 6.90 24.03 -3.10
N GLU A 159 6.38 24.01 -4.32
CA GLU A 159 4.96 23.79 -4.58
C GLU A 159 4.55 22.35 -4.21
N TYR A 160 3.25 22.14 -4.00
CA TYR A 160 2.72 20.83 -3.59
C TYR A 160 1.78 20.29 -4.64
N VAL A 161 1.96 18.98 -4.93
CA VAL A 161 1.02 18.18 -5.72
C VAL A 161 0.34 17.20 -4.78
N VAL A 162 -0.97 17.11 -4.87
CA VAL A 162 -1.75 16.10 -4.14
C VAL A 162 -2.20 15.03 -5.13
N MET A 163 -1.90 13.78 -4.81
CA MET A 163 -2.21 12.63 -5.64
C MET A 163 -3.11 11.67 -4.86
N GLU A 164 -4.10 11.14 -5.55
CA GLU A 164 -4.91 10.04 -5.06
C GLU A 164 -4.25 8.72 -5.47
N CYS A 165 -3.84 7.94 -4.50
CA CYS A 165 -3.04 6.74 -4.71
C CYS A 165 -3.61 5.55 -3.94
N TYR A 166 -3.25 4.35 -4.38
CA TYR A 166 -3.42 3.13 -3.61
C TYR A 166 -2.06 2.63 -3.15
N ARG A 167 -1.91 2.42 -1.84
CA ARG A 167 -0.72 1.83 -1.24
C ARG A 167 -0.97 0.39 -0.81
N LYS A 168 0.05 -0.45 -0.89
CA LYS A 168 0.02 -1.81 -0.32
C LYS A 168 0.15 -1.74 1.20
N LEU A 169 -0.64 -2.55 1.89
CA LEU A 169 -0.55 -2.73 3.34
C LEU A 169 0.51 -3.80 3.64
N ASN A 170 1.77 -3.39 3.76
CA ASN A 170 2.83 -4.32 4.10
C ASN A 170 2.66 -4.81 5.54
N PRO A 171 2.56 -6.13 5.80
CA PRO A 171 2.40 -6.65 7.14
C PRO A 171 3.70 -6.73 7.94
N ASP A 172 4.85 -6.65 7.28
CA ASP A 172 6.16 -6.72 7.91
C ASP A 172 6.62 -5.36 8.45
N ILE A 173 7.41 -5.41 9.51
CA ILE A 173 8.11 -4.23 10.02
C ILE A 173 9.27 -3.92 9.06
N ILE A 174 9.26 -2.73 8.49
CA ILE A 174 10.29 -2.29 7.55
C ILE A 174 11.33 -1.47 8.32
N THR A 175 12.60 -1.87 8.23
CA THR A 175 13.72 -1.06 8.71
C THR A 175 14.10 -0.07 7.62
N LEU A 176 14.07 1.23 7.97
CA LEU A 176 14.39 2.30 7.04
C LEU A 176 15.89 2.48 6.87
N SER A 177 16.27 3.08 5.75
CA SER A 177 17.68 3.39 5.43
C SER A 177 18.23 4.47 6.36
N GLY A 178 19.51 4.36 6.70
CA GLY A 178 20.22 5.36 7.49
C GLY A 178 19.94 5.32 8.98
N THR A 179 20.30 6.41 9.66
CA THR A 179 20.12 6.59 11.09
C THR A 179 19.59 7.99 11.38
N VAL A 180 18.94 8.16 12.52
CA VAL A 180 18.33 9.43 12.92
C VAL A 180 18.84 9.91 14.28
N ASN A 181 18.80 11.22 14.47
CA ASN A 181 19.06 11.87 15.74
C ASN A 181 17.75 12.41 16.30
N LEU A 182 17.46 12.05 17.54
CA LEU A 182 16.26 12.44 18.27
C LEU A 182 16.60 13.50 19.30
N ASP A 183 15.82 14.58 19.32
CA ASP A 183 15.92 15.66 20.31
C ASP A 183 14.55 15.88 20.97
N PRO A 184 14.41 15.66 22.28
CA PRO A 184 13.15 15.87 23.00
C PRO A 184 12.64 17.32 22.98
N SER A 185 13.48 18.28 22.64
CA SER A 185 13.10 19.69 22.56
C SER A 185 12.48 20.06 21.21
N SER A 186 12.52 19.17 20.23
CA SER A 186 12.09 19.44 18.85
C SER A 186 11.25 18.29 18.28
N ASN A 187 10.24 18.65 17.50
CA ASN A 187 9.46 17.68 16.71
C ASN A 187 10.17 17.27 15.40
N VAL A 188 11.32 17.88 15.13
CA VAL A 188 12.07 17.66 13.89
C VAL A 188 13.07 16.55 14.12
N VAL A 189 13.04 15.56 13.24
CA VAL A 189 14.01 14.46 13.23
C VAL A 189 14.88 14.62 11.99
N VAL A 190 16.19 14.66 12.22
CA VAL A 190 17.20 14.76 11.16
C VAL A 190 17.89 13.41 11.00
N GLY A 191 17.88 12.92 9.77
CA GLY A 191 18.51 11.65 9.40
C GLY A 191 19.82 11.83 8.65
N THR A 192 20.65 10.81 8.75
CA THR A 192 21.91 10.68 8.01
C THR A 192 21.85 9.44 7.13
N GLY A 193 21.96 9.62 5.82
CA GLY A 193 21.82 8.53 4.85
C GLY A 193 20.40 8.00 4.69
N THR A 194 19.40 8.76 5.11
CA THR A 194 17.99 8.41 5.03
C THR A 194 17.39 8.78 3.67
N LYS A 195 16.24 8.15 3.34
CA LYS A 195 15.45 8.41 2.12
C LYS A 195 13.97 8.52 2.49
N PHE A 196 13.64 9.45 3.36
CA PHE A 196 12.29 9.57 3.89
C PHE A 196 11.23 9.81 2.82
N ASP A 197 11.56 10.53 1.76
CA ASP A 197 10.70 10.81 0.61
C ASP A 197 10.34 9.57 -0.22
N GLN A 198 11.10 8.48 -0.08
CA GLN A 198 10.95 7.25 -0.84
C GLN A 198 10.38 6.10 -0.01
N GLU A 199 10.69 6.06 1.28
CA GLU A 199 10.46 4.93 2.16
C GLU A 199 9.24 5.07 3.05
N ILE A 200 8.81 6.30 3.37
CA ILE A 200 7.69 6.58 4.28
C ILE A 200 6.68 7.53 3.66
N LEU A 201 5.48 7.54 4.23
CA LEU A 201 4.39 8.45 3.86
C LEU A 201 3.97 9.30 5.07
N GLU A 202 3.34 10.44 4.80
CA GLU A 202 2.70 11.23 5.85
C GLU A 202 1.63 10.38 6.56
N ASN A 203 1.55 10.50 7.87
CA ASN A 203 0.73 9.72 8.80
C ASN A 203 1.20 8.29 9.10
N ASP A 204 2.30 7.82 8.54
CA ASP A 204 2.87 6.54 8.93
C ASP A 204 3.32 6.55 10.40
N MET A 205 3.20 5.38 11.03
CA MET A 205 3.69 5.17 12.39
C MET A 205 5.12 4.65 12.33
N VAL A 206 6.04 5.42 12.85
CA VAL A 206 7.47 5.10 12.91
C VAL A 206 7.88 4.76 14.33
N THR A 207 8.77 3.81 14.48
CA THR A 207 9.25 3.35 15.79
C THR A 207 10.74 3.63 15.92
N PHE A 208 11.11 4.24 17.03
CA PHE A 208 12.49 4.45 17.48
C PHE A 208 12.71 3.66 18.77
N GLY A 209 13.42 2.55 18.68
CA GLY A 209 13.56 1.65 19.83
C GLY A 209 12.21 1.07 20.28
N ASN A 210 11.66 1.56 21.39
CA ASN A 210 10.36 1.12 21.93
C ASN A 210 9.25 2.16 21.76
N ASP A 211 9.58 3.37 21.34
CA ASP A 211 8.64 4.48 21.25
C ASP A 211 8.09 4.62 19.83
N VAL A 212 6.78 4.80 19.71
CA VAL A 212 6.06 4.92 18.43
C VAL A 212 5.59 6.35 18.23
N TYR A 213 5.87 6.91 17.07
CA TYR A 213 5.51 8.29 16.70
C TYR A 213 4.83 8.32 15.35
N GLN A 214 3.90 9.27 15.17
CA GLN A 214 3.29 9.51 13.88
C GLN A 214 4.09 10.54 13.10
N VAL A 215 4.37 10.27 11.83
CA VAL A 215 4.96 11.21 10.87
C VAL A 215 3.90 12.22 10.46
N ARG A 216 4.11 13.48 10.78
CA ARG A 216 3.17 14.55 10.42
C ARG A 216 3.46 15.13 9.03
N PHE A 217 4.73 15.27 8.69
CA PHE A 217 5.14 15.91 7.45
C PHE A 217 6.57 15.50 7.06
N ILE A 218 6.80 15.30 5.77
CA ILE A 218 8.11 15.00 5.20
C ILE A 218 8.61 16.24 4.47
N LYS A 219 9.67 16.87 5.00
CA LYS A 219 10.21 18.09 4.43
C LYS A 219 11.26 17.81 3.35
N SER A 220 12.10 16.82 3.57
CA SER A 220 13.19 16.42 2.68
C SER A 220 13.56 14.94 2.89
N PRO A 221 14.41 14.36 2.01
CA PRO A 221 14.91 12.98 2.21
C PRO A 221 15.57 12.75 3.57
N THR A 222 16.04 13.82 4.22
CA THR A 222 16.78 13.75 5.50
C THR A 222 16.07 14.42 6.67
N GLU A 223 14.89 15.01 6.49
CA GLU A 223 14.21 15.77 7.54
C GLU A 223 12.71 15.46 7.56
N ILE A 224 12.22 15.00 8.70
CA ILE A 224 10.79 14.75 8.95
C ILE A 224 10.32 15.47 10.22
N TYR A 225 9.01 15.71 10.27
CA TYR A 225 8.32 16.28 11.42
C TYR A 225 7.40 15.23 12.03
N LEU A 226 7.56 15.01 13.33
CA LEU A 226 6.68 14.13 14.10
C LEU A 226 5.47 14.89 14.64
N ALA A 227 4.41 14.18 14.98
CA ALA A 227 3.22 14.75 15.61
C ALA A 227 3.49 15.24 17.04
N GLY A 228 4.53 14.71 17.70
CA GLY A 228 5.00 15.14 19.01
C GLY A 228 6.51 14.99 19.13
N PRO A 229 7.14 15.66 20.11
CA PRO A 229 8.57 15.54 20.33
C PRO A 229 8.95 14.13 20.83
N PRO A 230 10.13 13.62 20.47
CA PRO A 230 10.65 12.38 21.02
C PRO A 230 10.77 12.43 22.56
N THR A 231 10.58 11.28 23.20
CA THR A 231 10.65 11.19 24.69
C THR A 231 12.07 11.12 25.21
N SER A 232 13.02 10.68 24.36
CA SER A 232 14.43 10.51 24.75
C SER A 232 15.37 11.15 23.73
N ASN A 233 16.48 11.67 24.22
CA ASN A 233 17.58 12.10 23.37
C ASN A 233 18.39 10.87 22.95
N SER A 234 18.51 10.63 21.68
CA SER A 234 19.25 9.50 21.14
C SER A 234 19.91 9.86 19.81
N THR A 235 21.10 9.34 19.58
CA THR A 235 21.87 9.57 18.37
C THR A 235 22.11 8.28 17.62
N ASN A 236 22.09 8.34 16.30
CA ASN A 236 22.33 7.19 15.41
C ASN A 236 21.37 6.00 15.64
N VAL A 237 20.10 6.29 15.87
CA VAL A 237 19.07 5.27 16.06
C VAL A 237 18.55 4.82 14.71
N THR A 238 18.33 3.51 14.54
CA THR A 238 17.62 2.96 13.40
C THR A 238 16.12 3.18 13.55
N MET A 239 15.48 3.53 12.46
CA MET A 239 14.04 3.75 12.40
C MET A 239 13.34 2.58 11.72
N THR A 240 12.20 2.17 12.24
CA THR A 240 11.35 1.16 11.63
C THR A 240 9.93 1.70 11.43
N VAL A 241 9.27 1.27 10.37
CA VAL A 241 7.84 1.53 10.15
C VAL A 241 7.05 0.33 10.63
N ALA A 242 6.00 0.59 11.38
CA ALA A 242 5.09 -0.46 11.83
C ALA A 242 4.35 -1.04 10.63
N GLY A 243 4.40 -2.37 10.48
CA GLY A 243 3.61 -3.07 9.48
C GLY A 243 2.15 -3.25 9.91
N ALA A 244 1.27 -3.46 8.94
CA ALA A 244 -0.11 -3.84 9.16
C ALA A 244 -0.21 -5.32 9.57
N SER A 245 0.22 -5.64 10.79
CA SER A 245 0.37 -7.03 11.28
C SER A 245 -0.93 -7.86 11.23
N ASP A 246 -2.10 -7.22 11.20
CA ASP A 246 -3.39 -7.90 11.08
C ASP A 246 -3.60 -8.58 9.72
N VAL A 247 -2.88 -8.16 8.68
CA VAL A 247 -2.86 -8.82 7.36
C VAL A 247 -2.44 -10.28 7.49
N TRP A 248 -1.48 -10.61 8.39
CA TRP A 248 -1.09 -11.98 8.65
C TRP A 248 -2.22 -12.86 9.19
N ASN A 249 -3.24 -12.25 9.78
CA ASN A 249 -4.40 -12.98 10.29
C ASN A 249 -5.55 -13.05 9.28
N ASP A 250 -5.41 -12.49 8.10
CA ASP A 250 -6.44 -12.56 7.08
C ASP A 250 -6.79 -14.01 6.71
N ARG A 251 -8.09 -14.27 6.49
CA ARG A 251 -8.61 -15.62 6.24
C ARG A 251 -8.19 -16.15 4.88
N PHE A 252 -8.30 -15.29 3.86
CA PHE A 252 -7.97 -15.67 2.49
C PHE A 252 -6.47 -15.90 2.37
N LEU A 253 -5.65 -14.96 2.84
CA LEU A 253 -4.19 -15.05 2.77
C LEU A 253 -3.67 -16.32 3.45
N LYS A 254 -4.19 -16.68 4.64
CA LYS A 254 -3.83 -17.92 5.34
C LYS A 254 -4.19 -19.17 4.55
N ALA A 255 -5.36 -19.20 3.93
CA ALA A 255 -5.79 -20.33 3.13
C ALA A 255 -4.97 -20.44 1.84
N TYR A 256 -4.80 -19.34 1.13
CA TYR A 256 -4.12 -19.27 -0.15
C TYR A 256 -2.63 -19.62 -0.03
N ALA A 257 -1.91 -19.02 0.92
CA ALA A 257 -0.51 -19.36 1.20
C ALA A 257 -0.34 -20.85 1.58
N THR A 258 -1.26 -21.41 2.39
CA THR A 258 -1.22 -22.82 2.73
C THR A 258 -1.33 -23.70 1.48
N GLN A 259 -2.22 -23.37 0.55
CA GLN A 259 -2.38 -24.16 -0.69
C GLN A 259 -1.18 -23.95 -1.65
N LYS A 260 -0.58 -22.77 -1.71
CA LYS A 260 0.67 -22.56 -2.47
C LYS A 260 1.82 -23.42 -1.93
N ILE A 261 1.96 -23.50 -0.61
CA ILE A 261 2.95 -24.39 0.04
C ILE A 261 2.63 -25.86 -0.21
N LYS A 262 1.33 -26.28 -0.11
CA LYS A 262 0.89 -27.63 -0.44
C LYS A 262 1.19 -28.02 -1.88
N TYR A 263 0.97 -27.09 -2.82
CA TYR A 263 1.32 -27.28 -4.24
C TYR A 263 2.82 -27.53 -4.43
N GLN A 264 3.67 -26.70 -3.77
CA GLN A 264 5.12 -26.86 -3.81
C GLN A 264 5.55 -28.22 -3.22
N TRP A 265 4.95 -28.63 -2.10
CA TRP A 265 5.17 -29.92 -1.49
C TRP A 265 4.82 -31.09 -2.42
N GLY A 266 3.63 -31.05 -3.04
CA GLY A 266 3.21 -32.03 -4.04
C GLY A 266 4.15 -32.07 -5.25
N SER A 267 4.61 -30.93 -5.74
CA SER A 267 5.59 -30.80 -6.83
C SER A 267 6.93 -31.43 -6.48
N ASN A 268 7.44 -31.19 -5.27
CA ASN A 268 8.69 -31.80 -4.80
C ASN A 268 8.56 -33.34 -4.72
N LEU A 269 7.44 -33.84 -4.17
CA LEU A 269 7.18 -35.27 -4.06
C LEU A 269 6.90 -35.95 -5.42
N SER A 270 6.38 -35.22 -6.40
CA SER A 270 6.08 -35.78 -7.73
C SER A 270 7.31 -36.31 -8.45
N LYS A 271 8.50 -35.78 -8.11
CA LYS A 271 9.80 -36.30 -8.64
C LYS A 271 10.11 -37.74 -8.18
N PHE A 272 9.48 -38.16 -7.11
CA PHE A 272 9.61 -39.52 -6.55
C PHE A 272 8.38 -40.37 -6.85
N ALA A 273 7.51 -39.98 -7.77
CA ALA A 273 6.34 -40.71 -8.17
C ALA A 273 6.74 -42.11 -8.70
N GLY A 274 6.09 -43.14 -8.15
CA GLY A 274 6.40 -44.54 -8.49
C GLY A 274 7.51 -45.21 -7.66
N VAL A 275 8.18 -44.49 -6.78
CA VAL A 275 9.12 -45.09 -5.82
C VAL A 275 8.33 -45.73 -4.68
N GLN A 276 8.50 -47.01 -4.51
CA GLN A 276 7.95 -47.75 -3.37
C GLN A 276 8.91 -47.68 -2.18
N LEU A 277 8.44 -47.12 -1.08
CA LEU A 277 9.16 -47.18 0.19
C LEU A 277 9.14 -48.58 0.79
N PRO A 278 10.13 -48.94 1.65
CA PRO A 278 10.07 -50.16 2.40
C PRO A 278 8.75 -50.28 3.17
N GLY A 279 7.98 -51.33 2.90
CA GLY A 279 6.63 -51.49 3.46
C GLY A 279 5.47 -51.28 2.47
N GLY A 280 5.78 -51.00 1.17
CA GLY A 280 4.77 -50.89 0.12
C GLY A 280 4.02 -49.57 0.07
N VAL A 281 4.47 -48.55 0.83
CA VAL A 281 3.91 -47.22 0.82
C VAL A 281 4.41 -46.45 -0.39
N THR A 282 3.53 -45.91 -1.19
CA THR A 282 3.85 -45.01 -2.33
C THR A 282 3.62 -43.57 -1.94
N LEU A 283 4.54 -42.70 -2.31
CA LEU A 283 4.38 -41.25 -2.18
C LEU A 283 3.54 -40.75 -3.35
N ASP A 284 2.33 -40.27 -3.06
CA ASP A 284 1.40 -39.78 -4.06
C ASP A 284 1.52 -38.23 -4.23
N GLY A 285 2.71 -37.77 -4.66
CA GLY A 285 2.98 -36.37 -4.92
C GLY A 285 2.02 -35.73 -5.94
N PRO A 286 1.77 -36.36 -7.10
CA PRO A 286 0.85 -35.85 -8.10
C PRO A 286 -0.56 -35.57 -7.57
N ARG A 287 -1.08 -36.41 -6.70
CA ARG A 287 -2.41 -36.20 -6.09
C ARG A 287 -2.43 -34.97 -5.17
N ILE A 288 -1.40 -34.83 -4.32
CA ILE A 288 -1.28 -33.67 -3.43
C ILE A 288 -1.19 -32.38 -4.24
N MET A 289 -0.43 -32.38 -5.33
CA MET A 289 -0.27 -31.24 -6.24
C MET A 289 -1.60 -30.90 -6.93
N GLU A 290 -2.34 -31.89 -7.43
CA GLU A 290 -3.61 -31.68 -8.12
C GLU A 290 -4.71 -31.20 -7.17
N GLU A 291 -4.82 -31.75 -5.97
CA GLU A 291 -5.73 -31.25 -4.94
C GLU A 291 -5.44 -29.78 -4.60
N ALA A 292 -4.17 -29.40 -4.45
CA ALA A 292 -3.78 -28.04 -4.17
C ALA A 292 -4.11 -27.11 -5.35
N ARG A 293 -3.89 -27.56 -6.59
CA ARG A 293 -4.20 -26.79 -7.81
C ARG A 293 -5.70 -26.48 -7.90
N LEU A 294 -6.55 -27.47 -7.72
CA LEU A 294 -8.00 -27.30 -7.76
C LEU A 294 -8.50 -26.33 -6.67
N GLU A 295 -7.96 -26.43 -5.45
CA GLU A 295 -8.33 -25.50 -4.38
C GLU A 295 -7.84 -24.08 -4.67
N LEU A 296 -6.64 -23.90 -5.26
CA LEU A 296 -6.14 -22.59 -5.69
C LEU A 296 -7.04 -21.97 -6.75
N GLU A 297 -7.38 -22.72 -7.81
CA GLU A 297 -8.28 -22.26 -8.88
C GLU A 297 -9.64 -21.80 -8.30
N LYS A 298 -10.22 -22.59 -7.41
CA LYS A 298 -11.47 -22.25 -6.75
C LYS A 298 -11.37 -20.97 -5.92
N MET A 299 -10.27 -20.81 -5.17
CA MET A 299 -10.04 -19.62 -4.36
C MET A 299 -9.83 -18.37 -5.24
N GLU A 300 -9.16 -18.50 -6.38
CA GLU A 300 -8.97 -17.44 -7.35
C GLU A 300 -10.30 -17.06 -8.02
N GLU A 301 -11.15 -18.01 -8.39
CA GLU A 301 -12.49 -17.75 -8.89
C GLU A 301 -13.39 -17.05 -7.86
N GLU A 302 -13.38 -17.53 -6.61
CA GLU A 302 -14.10 -16.88 -5.50
C GLU A 302 -13.63 -15.45 -5.31
N MET A 303 -12.31 -15.19 -5.35
CA MET A 303 -11.73 -13.86 -5.24
C MET A 303 -12.22 -12.94 -6.37
N HIS A 304 -12.16 -13.40 -7.61
CA HIS A 304 -12.64 -12.61 -8.74
C HIS A 304 -14.13 -12.30 -8.65
N SER A 305 -14.94 -13.21 -8.10
CA SER A 305 -16.37 -12.98 -7.93
C SER A 305 -16.69 -12.00 -6.79
N LEU A 306 -15.89 -11.99 -5.71
CA LEU A 306 -16.05 -11.10 -4.55
C LEU A 306 -15.51 -9.69 -4.81
N ASN A 307 -14.50 -9.56 -5.67
CA ASN A 307 -13.88 -8.28 -6.01
C ASN A 307 -14.66 -7.45 -7.04
N ILE A 308 -15.83 -7.88 -7.44
CA ILE A 308 -16.79 -6.95 -8.03
C ILE A 308 -17.21 -6.03 -6.87
N LEU A 309 -16.44 -4.95 -6.68
CA LEU A 309 -16.86 -3.85 -5.81
C LEU A 309 -18.30 -3.52 -6.16
N PRO A 310 -19.21 -3.40 -5.16
CA PRO A 310 -20.51 -2.84 -5.43
C PRO A 310 -20.23 -1.51 -6.14
N SER A 311 -20.66 -1.41 -7.39
CA SER A 311 -20.45 -0.20 -8.17
C SER A 311 -20.97 0.97 -7.33
N GLU A 312 -20.21 2.07 -7.24
CA GLU A 312 -20.62 3.27 -6.50
C GLU A 312 -22.03 3.76 -6.85
N MET A 313 -22.60 3.23 -7.94
CA MET A 313 -23.99 3.45 -8.35
C MET A 313 -25.03 2.92 -7.36
N PHE A 314 -24.70 2.06 -6.42
CA PHE A 314 -25.64 1.54 -5.42
C PHE A 314 -25.48 2.15 -4.03
N MET A 315 -24.57 3.10 -3.88
CA MET A 315 -24.48 3.92 -2.67
C MET A 315 -25.14 5.27 -2.92
N GLY A 316 -26.44 5.20 -3.15
CA GLY A 316 -27.34 6.36 -3.11
C GLY A 316 -27.78 6.64 -1.70
#